data_6d31bb756c6ec39d093295bdec635c9a
#
_entry.id   6d31bb756c6ec39d093295bdec635c9a
#
_cell.length_a   1.000
_cell.length_b   1.000
_cell.length_c   1.000
_cell.angle_alpha   90.00
_cell.angle_beta   90.00
_cell.angle_gamma   90.00
#
_symmetry.space_group_name_H-M   'P 1'
#
loop_
_entity.id
_entity.type
_entity.pdbx_description
1 polymer ?
#
loop_
_entity_poly.entity_id
_entity_poly.type
_entity_poly.pdbx_seq_one_letter_code
_entity_poly.pdbx_strand_id
1 'polypeptide(L)'
;MTNKLIERTLRAAPFVFIAALAPLLCACAAMTKPAGAGAPGASQGPKFAALEASDERRKAALASWKEITGQPLLTTAATTAATTIPTPDLLPVTSTVESLPANLQTQPRMPLVTINDRGAKKTNGDKAAPNTDEQTRESLRRFMTSAEPLVGVGLSELSLVEIVDSPGGARTAHYVQNSFPYPLRNGYGEVEVTFTPDLRVTALSSTAIPDAESLRRSLAAVTQTVAADKAAASLANSTVTYTDSAGNRQTRAITQSDALTSRALVLFPVRREGNPQTLELHIAWEVAVGGPASPLFVYVDAATGQQIGTSQSSSTPYKPQA
;
A
#
# COMPACT_ATOMS: atom_id res chain seq x y z
N MET A 1 32.10 37.63 22.83
CA MET A 1 32.66 36.85 23.94
C MET A 1 32.55 35.38 23.60
N THR A 2 33.69 34.82 23.33
CA THR A 2 34.20 33.44 23.41
C THR A 2 33.41 32.27 22.79
N ASN A 3 33.84 31.90 21.59
CA ASN A 3 33.72 30.58 20.95
C ASN A 3 34.38 29.49 21.81
N LYS A 4 33.73 28.31 21.89
CA LYS A 4 34.41 27.04 22.24
C LYS A 4 34.14 26.00 21.16
N LEU A 5 35.10 25.83 20.28
CA LEU A 5 35.32 24.64 19.44
C LEU A 5 35.56 23.45 20.36
N ILE A 6 34.88 22.33 20.09
CA ILE A 6 35.23 21.01 20.61
C ILE A 6 35.59 20.11 19.42
N GLU A 7 36.88 19.94 19.21
CA GLU A 7 37.45 18.89 18.39
C GLU A 7 37.15 17.51 19.00
N ARG A 8 36.63 16.61 18.21
CA ARG A 8 36.56 15.18 18.54
C ARG A 8 37.46 14.41 17.58
N THR A 9 38.56 13.99 18.14
CA THR A 9 39.56 13.10 17.57
C THR A 9 39.01 11.74 17.20
N LEU A 10 39.14 11.35 15.94
CA LEU A 10 39.00 9.98 15.43
C LEU A 10 40.13 9.10 16.02
N ARG A 11 39.77 8.02 16.68
CA ARG A 11 40.67 6.90 16.97
C ARG A 11 40.32 5.73 16.05
N ALA A 12 41.20 5.47 15.11
CA ALA A 12 41.25 4.26 14.31
C ALA A 12 41.86 3.12 15.14
N ALA A 13 41.16 1.97 15.17
CA ALA A 13 41.70 0.71 15.69
C ALA A 13 41.88 -0.28 14.53
N PRO A 14 43.02 -0.95 14.40
CA PRO A 14 43.24 -1.94 13.37
C PRO A 14 42.67 -3.29 13.78
N PHE A 15 41.83 -3.88 12.94
CA PHE A 15 41.44 -5.29 13.07
C PHE A 15 42.50 -6.20 12.44
N VAL A 16 43.04 -7.06 13.27
CA VAL A 16 43.95 -8.14 12.89
C VAL A 16 43.11 -9.32 12.42
N PHE A 17 43.28 -9.74 11.17
CA PHE A 17 42.72 -10.98 10.63
C PHE A 17 43.64 -12.15 10.98
N ILE A 18 43.14 -13.11 11.75
CA ILE A 18 43.75 -14.41 11.92
C ILE A 18 43.01 -15.42 11.07
N ALA A 19 43.65 -15.87 9.98
CA ALA A 19 43.17 -16.97 9.16
C ALA A 19 43.62 -18.31 9.79
N ALA A 20 42.68 -19.14 10.20
CA ALA A 20 42.95 -20.52 10.57
C ALA A 20 42.38 -21.45 9.49
N LEU A 21 43.28 -22.02 8.68
CA LEU A 21 43.01 -23.11 7.75
C LEU A 21 43.01 -24.45 8.54
N ALA A 22 41.92 -25.20 8.45
CA ALA A 22 41.85 -26.61 8.82
C ALA A 22 41.23 -27.44 7.68
N PRO A 23 41.90 -28.40 7.08
CA PRO A 23 41.32 -29.29 6.10
C PRO A 23 40.70 -30.49 6.85
N LEU A 24 39.39 -30.67 6.74
CA LEU A 24 38.71 -31.94 7.12
C LEU A 24 38.42 -32.73 5.87
N LEU A 25 39.19 -33.81 5.70
CA LEU A 25 38.88 -34.92 4.81
C LEU A 25 37.64 -35.65 5.35
N CYS A 26 36.55 -35.66 4.61
CA CYS A 26 35.40 -36.48 4.91
C CYS A 26 35.20 -37.52 3.78
N ALA A 27 35.32 -38.76 4.13
CA ALA A 27 35.20 -39.93 3.29
C ALA A 27 33.82 -40.06 2.67
N CYS A 28 33.76 -40.29 1.36
CA CYS A 28 32.56 -40.69 0.64
C CYS A 28 32.13 -42.08 1.05
N ALA A 29 31.09 -42.23 1.87
CA ALA A 29 30.30 -43.46 1.95
C ALA A 29 29.16 -43.34 0.94
N ALA A 30 29.24 -44.09 -0.15
CA ALA A 30 28.14 -44.25 -1.11
C ALA A 30 27.03 -45.07 -0.45
N MET A 31 26.03 -44.40 0.09
CA MET A 31 24.75 -45.02 0.45
C MET A 31 23.88 -45.12 -0.81
N THR A 32 23.75 -46.32 -1.31
CA THR A 32 22.72 -46.72 -2.29
C THR A 32 21.34 -46.42 -1.72
N LYS A 33 20.67 -45.45 -2.30
CA LYS A 33 19.29 -45.07 -1.98
C LYS A 33 18.36 -46.22 -2.42
N PRO A 34 17.60 -46.88 -1.51
CA PRO A 34 16.58 -47.81 -1.95
C PRO A 34 15.53 -47.05 -2.76
N ALA A 35 15.18 -47.56 -3.94
CA ALA A 35 14.03 -47.16 -4.71
C ALA A 35 12.77 -47.56 -3.90
N GLY A 36 12.30 -46.63 -3.07
CA GLY A 36 11.14 -46.81 -2.20
C GLY A 36 10.02 -45.89 -2.61
N ALA A 37 8.95 -46.49 -3.05
CA ALA A 37 7.55 -46.05 -3.01
C ALA A 37 7.30 -44.54 -2.96
N GLY A 38 6.63 -44.05 -3.99
CA GLY A 38 6.17 -42.66 -4.06
C GLY A 38 5.53 -42.23 -2.74
N ALA A 39 6.11 -41.21 -2.10
CA ALA A 39 5.50 -40.56 -0.97
C ALA A 39 4.15 -39.99 -1.44
N PRO A 40 3.03 -40.34 -0.75
CA PRO A 40 1.74 -39.70 -1.06
C PRO A 40 1.90 -38.20 -0.83
N GLY A 41 1.63 -37.45 -1.90
CA GLY A 41 1.51 -36.01 -2.02
C GLY A 41 1.95 -35.17 -0.83
N ALA A 42 3.10 -34.51 -0.99
CA ALA A 42 3.35 -33.31 -0.17
C ALA A 42 2.07 -32.48 -0.24
N SER A 43 1.37 -32.35 0.87
CA SER A 43 0.19 -31.49 0.96
C SER A 43 0.66 -30.10 0.53
N GLN A 44 0.25 -29.69 -0.68
CA GLN A 44 0.48 -28.33 -1.12
C GLN A 44 -0.19 -27.47 -0.08
N GLY A 45 0.59 -26.61 0.61
CA GLY A 45 0.03 -25.64 1.54
C GLY A 45 -1.10 -24.83 0.89
N PRO A 46 -1.88 -24.10 1.67
CA PRO A 46 -3.01 -23.35 1.14
C PRO A 46 -2.52 -22.44 -0.01
N LYS A 47 -3.28 -22.46 -1.11
CA LYS A 47 -3.01 -21.57 -2.24
C LYS A 47 -3.64 -20.22 -1.92
N PHE A 48 -2.82 -19.22 -1.71
CA PHE A 48 -3.27 -17.83 -1.54
C PHE A 48 -3.57 -17.18 -2.89
N ALA A 49 -4.49 -16.21 -2.89
CA ALA A 49 -4.65 -15.33 -4.04
C ALA A 49 -3.38 -14.47 -4.18
N ALA A 50 -2.80 -14.43 -5.36
CA ALA A 50 -1.53 -13.76 -5.59
C ALA A 50 -1.61 -12.80 -6.76
N LEU A 51 -1.05 -11.61 -6.58
CA LEU A 51 -0.81 -10.60 -7.61
C LEU A 51 0.67 -10.63 -7.96
N GLU A 52 0.98 -10.81 -9.22
CA GLU A 52 2.34 -10.73 -9.73
C GLU A 52 2.60 -9.36 -10.36
N ALA A 53 3.85 -8.90 -10.29
CA ALA A 53 4.27 -7.70 -11.00
C ALA A 53 4.04 -7.88 -12.52
N SER A 54 3.60 -6.82 -13.20
CA SER A 54 3.29 -6.84 -14.63
C SER A 54 3.90 -5.64 -15.34
N ASP A 55 4.68 -5.92 -16.38
CA ASP A 55 5.23 -4.89 -17.25
C ASP A 55 4.14 -4.16 -18.04
N GLU A 56 3.05 -4.85 -18.35
CA GLU A 56 1.90 -4.27 -19.06
C GLU A 56 1.22 -3.21 -18.18
N ARG A 57 0.96 -3.52 -16.90
CA ARG A 57 0.41 -2.54 -15.95
C ARG A 57 1.34 -1.35 -15.79
N ARG A 58 2.64 -1.60 -15.65
CA ARG A 58 3.64 -0.54 -15.57
C ARG A 58 3.66 0.37 -16.80
N LYS A 59 3.60 -0.20 -17.99
CA LYS A 59 3.52 0.56 -19.25
C LYS A 59 2.23 1.37 -19.33
N ALA A 60 1.09 0.79 -18.96
CA ALA A 60 -0.20 1.47 -18.93
C ALA A 60 -0.21 2.66 -17.96
N ALA A 61 0.35 2.50 -16.75
CA ALA A 61 0.49 3.57 -15.77
C ALA A 61 1.34 4.72 -16.31
N LEU A 62 2.48 4.43 -16.93
CA LEU A 62 3.35 5.46 -17.51
C LEU A 62 2.73 6.13 -18.75
N ALA A 63 1.91 5.42 -19.52
CA ALA A 63 1.16 6.00 -20.63
C ALA A 63 0.08 6.98 -20.12
N SER A 64 -0.69 6.58 -19.12
CA SER A 64 -1.68 7.43 -18.45
C SER A 64 -1.02 8.69 -17.83
N TRP A 65 0.15 8.54 -17.24
CA TRP A 65 0.91 9.68 -16.70
C TRP A 65 1.24 10.71 -17.79
N LYS A 66 1.71 10.27 -18.95
CA LYS A 66 2.01 11.15 -20.09
C LYS A 66 0.76 11.87 -20.61
N GLU A 67 -0.38 11.18 -20.64
CA GLU A 67 -1.66 11.75 -21.07
C GLU A 67 -2.14 12.82 -20.08
N ILE A 68 -2.12 12.55 -18.79
CA ILE A 68 -2.58 13.47 -17.73
C ILE A 68 -1.71 14.74 -17.67
N THR A 69 -0.42 14.62 -17.93
CA THR A 69 0.50 15.76 -17.94
C THR A 69 0.40 16.62 -19.21
N GLY A 70 -0.42 16.19 -20.18
CA GLY A 70 -0.78 17.01 -21.36
C GLY A 70 0.37 17.25 -22.34
N GLN A 71 1.40 16.42 -22.33
CA GLN A 71 2.44 16.50 -23.33
C GLN A 71 2.04 15.71 -24.59
N PRO A 72 1.96 16.37 -25.76
CA PRO A 72 1.71 15.67 -26.99
C PRO A 72 2.82 14.64 -27.24
N LEU A 73 2.42 13.44 -27.64
CA LEU A 73 3.31 12.50 -28.32
C LEU A 73 3.88 13.24 -29.53
N LEU A 74 5.09 13.77 -29.42
CA LEU A 74 5.80 14.34 -30.56
C LEU A 74 6.13 13.22 -31.55
N THR A 75 5.13 12.87 -32.36
CA THR A 75 5.36 12.26 -33.66
C THR A 75 5.69 13.38 -34.64
N THR A 76 6.93 13.77 -34.70
CA THR A 76 7.66 14.17 -35.92
C THR A 76 8.91 14.98 -35.55
N ALA A 77 9.97 14.68 -36.25
CA ALA A 77 11.27 15.29 -36.23
C ALA A 77 11.26 16.83 -36.15
N ALA A 78 11.44 17.37 -34.95
CA ALA A 78 11.89 18.74 -34.77
C ALA A 78 12.89 18.75 -33.62
N THR A 79 14.12 18.97 -33.97
CA THR A 79 15.31 19.15 -33.19
C THR A 79 15.15 20.35 -32.21
N THR A 80 14.55 20.11 -31.09
CA THR A 80 14.63 21.00 -29.93
C THR A 80 14.62 20.13 -28.67
N ALA A 81 15.48 20.41 -27.73
CA ALA A 81 15.74 19.63 -26.54
C ALA A 81 14.45 18.98 -25.99
N ALA A 82 14.32 17.66 -26.16
CA ALA A 82 13.20 16.91 -25.66
C ALA A 82 13.16 17.10 -24.13
N THR A 83 12.24 17.92 -23.65
CA THR A 83 12.00 18.08 -22.21
C THR A 83 11.47 16.72 -21.74
N THR A 84 12.36 15.92 -21.18
CA THR A 84 11.99 14.61 -20.62
C THR A 84 11.05 14.84 -19.46
N ILE A 85 9.80 14.38 -19.56
CA ILE A 85 8.85 14.45 -18.45
C ILE A 85 9.41 13.57 -17.34
N PRO A 86 9.57 14.09 -16.11
CA PRO A 86 9.92 13.25 -14.97
C PRO A 86 8.85 12.15 -14.79
N THR A 87 9.28 10.91 -14.58
CA THR A 87 8.37 9.79 -14.36
C THR A 87 7.98 9.69 -12.90
N PRO A 88 6.72 9.32 -12.58
CA PRO A 88 6.31 9.05 -11.21
C PRO A 88 7.00 7.78 -10.69
N ASP A 89 7.18 7.70 -9.38
CA ASP A 89 7.56 6.47 -8.72
C ASP A 89 6.36 5.52 -8.69
N LEU A 90 6.60 4.27 -9.05
CA LEU A 90 5.57 3.23 -9.08
C LEU A 90 5.92 2.11 -8.12
N LEU A 91 4.93 1.64 -7.36
CA LEU A 91 5.07 0.46 -6.52
C LEU A 91 5.43 -0.78 -7.37
N PRO A 92 6.40 -1.59 -6.95
CA PRO A 92 6.97 -2.64 -7.80
C PRO A 92 5.96 -3.71 -8.23
N VAL A 93 5.04 -4.11 -7.36
CA VAL A 93 4.11 -5.22 -7.63
C VAL A 93 2.81 -4.73 -8.25
N THR A 94 2.18 -3.73 -7.66
CA THR A 94 0.90 -3.18 -8.12
C THR A 94 1.05 -2.32 -9.38
N SER A 95 2.23 -1.73 -9.58
CA SER A 95 2.51 -0.73 -10.62
C SER A 95 1.66 0.54 -10.49
N THR A 96 1.11 0.79 -9.30
CA THR A 96 0.37 2.00 -8.95
C THR A 96 1.31 3.11 -8.52
N VAL A 97 0.88 4.36 -8.63
CA VAL A 97 1.70 5.52 -8.28
C VAL A 97 1.99 5.53 -6.77
N GLU A 98 3.27 5.56 -6.42
CA GLU A 98 3.73 5.75 -5.04
C GLU A 98 3.89 7.25 -4.73
N SER A 99 4.50 7.99 -5.66
CA SER A 99 4.67 9.43 -5.53
C SER A 99 4.79 10.12 -6.89
N LEU A 100 4.42 11.41 -6.91
CA LEU A 100 4.67 12.26 -8.08
C LEU A 100 6.08 12.86 -8.02
N PRO A 101 6.72 13.12 -9.18
CA PRO A 101 8.01 13.76 -9.24
C PRO A 101 7.99 15.15 -8.60
N ALA A 102 8.97 15.45 -7.75
CA ALA A 102 9.06 16.75 -7.08
C ALA A 102 9.31 17.94 -8.04
N ASN A 103 9.91 17.67 -9.21
CA ASN A 103 10.36 18.71 -10.16
C ASN A 103 9.41 18.85 -11.38
N LEU A 104 8.10 18.73 -11.16
CA LEU A 104 7.14 18.94 -12.24
C LEU A 104 7.08 20.41 -12.64
N GLN A 105 7.51 20.72 -13.87
CA GLN A 105 7.35 22.07 -14.46
C GLN A 105 5.88 22.40 -14.69
N THR A 106 5.06 21.39 -14.98
CA THR A 106 3.62 21.53 -15.18
C THR A 106 2.92 20.43 -14.37
N GLN A 107 2.23 20.84 -13.32
CA GLN A 107 1.42 19.93 -12.51
C GLN A 107 0.17 19.48 -13.27
N PRO A 108 -0.25 18.21 -13.17
CA PRO A 108 -1.52 17.76 -13.73
C PRO A 108 -2.68 18.62 -13.20
N ARG A 109 -3.65 18.88 -14.06
CA ARG A 109 -4.85 19.63 -13.66
C ARG A 109 -6.06 18.74 -13.71
N MET A 110 -6.88 18.84 -12.68
CA MET A 110 -8.22 18.25 -12.74
C MET A 110 -9.07 19.04 -13.72
N PRO A 111 -9.95 18.37 -14.48
CA PRO A 111 -10.87 19.03 -15.40
C PRO A 111 -11.76 20.03 -14.66
N LEU A 112 -11.86 21.26 -15.18
CA LEU A 112 -12.78 22.24 -14.64
C LEU A 112 -14.22 21.85 -15.01
N VAL A 113 -15.08 21.71 -14.02
CA VAL A 113 -16.50 21.40 -14.21
C VAL A 113 -17.31 22.65 -13.95
N THR A 114 -18.01 23.13 -14.97
CA THR A 114 -19.00 24.19 -14.84
C THR A 114 -20.35 23.54 -14.65
N ILE A 115 -20.88 23.56 -13.44
CA ILE A 115 -22.29 23.18 -13.21
C ILE A 115 -23.11 24.38 -13.69
N ASN A 116 -23.80 24.22 -14.80
CA ASN A 116 -24.77 25.22 -15.26
C ASN A 116 -25.96 25.21 -14.31
N ASP A 117 -25.90 26.03 -13.29
CA ASP A 117 -27.08 26.40 -12.51
C ASP A 117 -28.09 27.09 -13.45
N ARG A 118 -29.06 26.35 -13.95
CA ARG A 118 -30.15 26.85 -14.80
C ARG A 118 -31.04 27.87 -14.08
N GLY A 119 -30.54 28.60 -13.12
CA GLY A 119 -31.29 29.59 -12.35
C GLY A 119 -30.49 30.75 -11.76
N ALA A 120 -29.17 30.71 -11.74
CA ALA A 120 -28.38 31.81 -11.21
C ALA A 120 -28.30 32.95 -12.22
N LYS A 121 -28.95 34.10 -11.94
CA LYS A 121 -28.73 35.35 -12.67
C LYS A 121 -27.24 35.68 -12.60
N LYS A 122 -26.58 35.73 -13.77
CA LYS A 122 -25.20 36.26 -13.89
C LYS A 122 -25.22 37.71 -13.46
N THR A 123 -24.72 38.02 -12.29
CA THR A 123 -24.30 39.32 -11.90
C THR A 123 -22.93 39.57 -12.55
N ASN A 124 -22.88 40.52 -13.48
CA ASN A 124 -21.65 40.94 -14.14
C ASN A 124 -20.69 41.53 -13.10
N GLY A 125 -19.54 40.90 -12.89
CA GLY A 125 -18.43 41.48 -12.14
C GLY A 125 -17.79 40.61 -11.06
N ASP A 126 -18.31 39.45 -10.75
CA ASP A 126 -17.74 38.60 -9.69
C ASP A 126 -16.51 37.80 -10.18
N LYS A 127 -15.40 37.97 -9.43
CA LYS A 127 -14.28 36.99 -9.44
C LYS A 127 -14.88 35.60 -9.43
N ALA A 128 -14.32 34.69 -10.24
CA ALA A 128 -14.76 33.29 -10.29
C ALA A 128 -15.05 32.78 -8.87
N ALA A 129 -16.32 32.45 -8.62
CA ALA A 129 -16.72 31.93 -7.33
C ALA A 129 -15.87 30.65 -7.03
N PRO A 130 -15.43 30.48 -5.78
CA PRO A 130 -14.68 29.28 -5.42
C PRO A 130 -15.50 28.05 -5.84
N ASN A 131 -14.80 27.04 -6.39
CA ASN A 131 -15.44 25.79 -6.79
C ASN A 131 -16.28 25.25 -5.63
N THR A 132 -17.55 24.98 -5.89
CA THR A 132 -18.41 24.33 -4.88
C THR A 132 -17.89 22.93 -4.61
N ASP A 133 -18.22 22.36 -3.44
CA ASP A 133 -17.80 20.99 -3.12
C ASP A 133 -18.27 19.99 -4.17
N GLU A 134 -19.44 20.21 -4.76
CA GLU A 134 -19.95 19.36 -5.85
C GLU A 134 -19.11 19.47 -7.13
N GLN A 135 -18.72 20.68 -7.51
CA GLN A 135 -17.79 20.89 -8.64
C GLN A 135 -16.45 20.23 -8.39
N THR A 136 -15.94 20.30 -7.16
CA THR A 136 -14.70 19.66 -6.75
C THR A 136 -14.81 18.14 -6.85
N ARG A 137 -15.88 17.54 -6.33
CA ARG A 137 -16.13 16.09 -6.41
C ARG A 137 -16.22 15.62 -7.85
N GLU A 138 -16.93 16.33 -8.71
CA GLU A 138 -17.04 15.98 -10.13
C GLU A 138 -15.71 16.15 -10.87
N SER A 139 -14.91 17.17 -10.55
CA SER A 139 -13.57 17.36 -11.10
C SER A 139 -12.64 16.21 -10.67
N LEU A 140 -12.68 15.81 -9.40
CA LEU A 140 -11.97 14.63 -8.88
C LEU A 140 -12.40 13.36 -9.60
N ARG A 141 -13.72 13.15 -9.76
CA ARG A 141 -14.26 11.98 -10.44
C ARG A 141 -13.71 11.84 -11.86
N ARG A 142 -13.71 12.94 -12.62
CA ARG A 142 -13.16 12.95 -14.00
C ARG A 142 -11.65 12.73 -14.03
N PHE A 143 -10.93 13.36 -13.11
CA PHE A 143 -9.49 13.15 -12.99
C PHE A 143 -9.16 11.69 -12.67
N MET A 144 -9.83 11.10 -11.68
CA MET A 144 -9.62 9.71 -11.29
C MET A 144 -9.95 8.73 -12.41
N THR A 145 -10.98 9.02 -13.25
CA THR A 145 -11.28 8.23 -14.44
C THR A 145 -10.11 8.25 -15.43
N SER A 146 -9.50 9.42 -15.67
CA SER A 146 -8.33 9.53 -16.55
C SER A 146 -7.07 8.91 -15.95
N ALA A 147 -6.96 8.91 -14.62
CA ALA A 147 -5.82 8.39 -13.87
C ALA A 147 -5.97 6.88 -13.54
N GLU A 148 -7.04 6.20 -13.94
CA GLU A 148 -7.31 4.80 -13.60
C GLU A 148 -6.11 3.86 -13.78
N PRO A 149 -5.38 3.86 -14.92
CA PRO A 149 -4.23 2.99 -15.08
C PRO A 149 -3.05 3.34 -14.15
N LEU A 150 -2.95 4.61 -13.72
CA LEU A 150 -1.92 5.09 -12.80
C LEU A 150 -2.27 4.77 -11.34
N VAL A 151 -3.57 4.85 -11.01
CA VAL A 151 -4.10 4.51 -9.68
C VAL A 151 -4.24 2.99 -9.50
N GLY A 152 -4.46 2.25 -10.59
CA GLY A 152 -4.53 0.79 -10.65
C GLY A 152 -5.95 0.22 -10.53
N VAL A 153 -6.94 1.05 -10.21
CA VAL A 153 -8.35 0.62 -10.05
C VAL A 153 -9.31 1.70 -10.55
N GLY A 154 -10.47 1.28 -11.03
CA GLY A 154 -11.52 2.17 -11.47
C GLY A 154 -12.28 2.81 -10.31
N LEU A 155 -12.97 3.92 -10.59
CA LEU A 155 -13.76 4.64 -9.59
C LEU A 155 -14.88 3.82 -8.95
N SER A 156 -15.43 2.84 -9.65
CA SER A 156 -16.44 1.94 -9.11
C SER A 156 -15.92 1.04 -7.98
N GLU A 157 -14.60 0.91 -7.89
CA GLU A 157 -13.90 0.12 -6.87
C GLU A 157 -13.38 0.98 -5.70
N LEU A 158 -13.63 2.29 -5.76
CA LEU A 158 -13.18 3.26 -4.76
C LEU A 158 -14.36 3.95 -4.10
N SER A 159 -14.25 4.19 -2.80
CA SER A 159 -15.15 5.05 -2.04
C SER A 159 -14.39 6.29 -1.57
N LEU A 160 -14.89 7.48 -1.91
CA LEU A 160 -14.37 8.73 -1.33
C LEU A 160 -14.79 8.78 0.14
N VAL A 161 -13.84 8.75 1.04
CA VAL A 161 -14.06 8.80 2.48
C VAL A 161 -14.25 10.23 2.94
N GLU A 162 -13.30 11.08 2.58
CA GLU A 162 -13.31 12.49 3.00
C GLU A 162 -12.46 13.36 2.06
N ILE A 163 -12.67 14.68 2.16
CA ILE A 163 -11.79 15.70 1.60
C ILE A 163 -11.38 16.59 2.76
N VAL A 164 -10.09 16.61 3.07
CA VAL A 164 -9.53 17.37 4.20
C VAL A 164 -8.84 18.62 3.68
N ASP A 165 -9.14 19.77 4.31
CA ASP A 165 -8.45 21.01 4.03
C ASP A 165 -7.09 21.04 4.75
N SER A 166 -6.04 21.40 4.02
CA SER A 166 -4.68 21.50 4.53
C SER A 166 -4.24 22.96 4.66
N PRO A 167 -3.26 23.28 5.52
CA PRO A 167 -2.69 24.60 5.60
C PRO A 167 -2.21 25.09 4.22
N GLY A 168 -2.48 26.37 3.90
CA GLY A 168 -2.15 26.94 2.59
C GLY A 168 -3.22 26.76 1.51
N GLY A 169 -4.39 26.23 1.88
CA GLY A 169 -5.55 26.10 0.99
C GLY A 169 -5.51 24.87 0.08
N ALA A 170 -4.51 24.01 0.20
CA ALA A 170 -4.54 22.71 -0.46
C ALA A 170 -5.60 21.81 0.18
N ARG A 171 -6.14 20.88 -0.60
CA ARG A 171 -7.14 19.88 -0.17
C ARG A 171 -6.62 18.50 -0.49
N THR A 172 -6.87 17.54 0.40
CA THR A 172 -6.53 16.13 0.17
C THR A 172 -7.80 15.28 0.18
N ALA A 173 -8.04 14.59 -0.92
CA ALA A 173 -9.13 13.61 -1.05
C ALA A 173 -8.58 12.22 -0.71
N HIS A 174 -9.22 11.54 0.23
CA HIS A 174 -8.90 10.19 0.66
C HIS A 174 -9.94 9.20 0.12
N TYR A 175 -9.46 8.19 -0.59
CA TYR A 175 -10.29 7.10 -1.11
C TYR A 175 -9.84 5.78 -0.50
N VAL A 176 -10.80 4.87 -0.33
CA VAL A 176 -10.56 3.49 0.11
C VAL A 176 -11.13 2.53 -0.92
N GLN A 177 -10.35 1.50 -1.24
CA GLN A 177 -10.77 0.43 -2.15
C GLN A 177 -11.81 -0.47 -1.48
N ASN A 178 -12.94 -0.68 -2.16
CA ASN A 178 -14.08 -1.45 -1.67
C ASN A 178 -14.42 -2.66 -2.54
N SER A 179 -13.54 -3.03 -3.47
CA SER A 179 -13.77 -4.12 -4.43
C SER A 179 -13.63 -5.53 -3.82
N PHE A 180 -13.16 -5.65 -2.58
CA PHE A 180 -12.96 -6.94 -1.91
C PHE A 180 -14.04 -7.24 -0.86
N PRO A 181 -14.27 -8.53 -0.53
CA PRO A 181 -15.26 -8.93 0.47
C PRO A 181 -14.88 -8.56 1.91
N TYR A 182 -13.61 -8.31 2.14
CA TYR A 182 -13.07 -7.90 3.43
C TYR A 182 -12.22 -6.64 3.28
N PRO A 183 -12.17 -5.76 4.31
CA PRO A 183 -11.35 -4.56 4.24
C PRO A 183 -9.87 -4.90 4.14
N LEU A 184 -9.16 -4.13 3.30
CA LEU A 184 -7.70 -4.23 3.16
C LEU A 184 -6.98 -3.65 4.38
N ARG A 185 -5.82 -4.20 4.69
CA ARG A 185 -4.93 -3.76 5.76
C ARG A 185 -3.48 -3.67 5.26
N ASN A 186 -2.55 -3.44 6.17
CA ASN A 186 -1.12 -3.35 5.90
C ASN A 186 -0.73 -2.24 4.91
N GLY A 187 -1.46 -1.11 4.98
CA GLY A 187 -1.22 0.05 4.12
C GLY A 187 -1.64 -0.12 2.66
N TYR A 188 -2.48 -1.12 2.35
CA TYR A 188 -3.02 -1.32 1.01
C TYR A 188 -4.48 -0.86 0.90
N GLY A 189 -4.87 -0.51 -0.32
CA GLY A 189 -6.24 -0.14 -0.66
C GLY A 189 -6.57 1.33 -0.44
N GLU A 190 -5.58 2.19 -0.31
CA GLU A 190 -5.77 3.63 -0.11
C GLU A 190 -5.31 4.41 -1.33
N VAL A 191 -6.02 5.49 -1.65
CA VAL A 191 -5.63 6.45 -2.69
C VAL A 191 -5.79 7.85 -2.14
N GLU A 192 -4.75 8.64 -2.27
CA GLU A 192 -4.73 10.04 -1.83
C GLU A 192 -4.44 10.97 -3.00
N VAL A 193 -5.24 12.03 -3.12
CA VAL A 193 -5.07 13.07 -4.13
C VAL A 193 -5.01 14.42 -3.44
N THR A 194 -3.86 15.08 -3.44
CA THR A 194 -3.71 16.45 -2.93
C THR A 194 -3.73 17.43 -4.10
N PHE A 195 -4.53 18.49 -3.96
CA PHE A 195 -4.72 19.49 -5.01
C PHE A 195 -4.91 20.90 -4.42
N THR A 196 -4.58 21.88 -5.22
CA THR A 196 -4.72 23.30 -4.90
C THR A 196 -6.13 23.83 -5.23
N PRO A 197 -6.53 25.02 -4.74
CA PRO A 197 -7.83 25.65 -5.08
C PRO A 197 -8.04 25.87 -6.58
N ASP A 198 -6.96 26.00 -7.37
CA ASP A 198 -6.99 26.13 -8.83
C ASP A 198 -6.94 24.74 -9.54
N LEU A 199 -7.26 23.67 -8.80
CA LEU A 199 -7.38 22.29 -9.27
C LEU A 199 -6.10 21.68 -9.84
N ARG A 200 -4.92 22.12 -9.42
CA ARG A 200 -3.65 21.46 -9.75
C ARG A 200 -3.38 20.34 -8.76
N VAL A 201 -3.05 19.17 -9.27
CA VAL A 201 -2.70 18.02 -8.46
C VAL A 201 -1.22 18.14 -8.06
N THR A 202 -0.98 18.27 -6.76
CA THR A 202 0.37 18.42 -6.19
C THR A 202 0.94 17.13 -5.63
N ALA A 203 0.07 16.20 -5.21
CA ALA A 203 0.48 14.86 -4.81
C ALA A 203 -0.60 13.85 -5.23
N LEU A 204 -0.17 12.66 -5.57
CA LEU A 204 -0.99 11.50 -5.86
C LEU A 204 -0.24 10.26 -5.38
N SER A 205 -0.88 9.46 -4.57
CA SER A 205 -0.38 8.16 -4.16
C SER A 205 -1.50 7.11 -4.19
N SER A 206 -1.13 5.87 -4.50
CA SER A 206 -2.07 4.76 -4.55
C SER A 206 -1.41 3.48 -4.09
N THR A 207 -2.00 2.85 -3.10
CA THR A 207 -1.69 1.49 -2.66
C THR A 207 -2.81 0.51 -3.04
N ALA A 208 -3.67 0.90 -3.98
CA ALA A 208 -4.76 0.06 -4.48
C ALA A 208 -4.20 -1.21 -5.13
N ILE A 209 -4.96 -2.29 -5.01
CA ILE A 209 -4.62 -3.61 -5.56
C ILE A 209 -5.39 -3.79 -6.86
N PRO A 210 -4.72 -3.83 -8.02
CA PRO A 210 -5.35 -4.03 -9.32
C PRO A 210 -5.86 -5.47 -9.47
N ASP A 211 -6.59 -5.73 -10.57
CA ASP A 211 -7.11 -7.07 -10.93
C ASP A 211 -8.03 -7.68 -9.85
N ALA A 212 -8.76 -6.85 -9.10
CA ALA A 212 -9.58 -7.27 -7.96
C ALA A 212 -10.58 -8.39 -8.31
N GLU A 213 -11.16 -8.42 -9.50
CA GLU A 213 -12.09 -9.47 -9.93
C GLU A 213 -11.43 -10.86 -10.00
N SER A 214 -10.22 -10.95 -10.53
CA SER A 214 -9.45 -12.22 -10.59
C SER A 214 -9.02 -12.67 -9.20
N LEU A 215 -8.55 -11.73 -8.38
CA LEU A 215 -8.13 -12.00 -7.01
C LEU A 215 -9.30 -12.43 -6.13
N ARG A 216 -10.49 -11.82 -6.26
CA ARG A 216 -11.70 -12.24 -5.55
C ARG A 216 -12.09 -13.69 -5.84
N ARG A 217 -12.03 -14.10 -7.11
CA ARG A 217 -12.28 -15.49 -7.49
C ARG A 217 -11.29 -16.46 -6.82
N SER A 218 -10.02 -16.09 -6.77
CA SER A 218 -8.99 -16.87 -6.09
C SER A 218 -9.20 -16.91 -4.57
N LEU A 219 -9.58 -15.77 -3.95
CA LEU A 219 -9.89 -15.67 -2.53
C LEU A 219 -11.09 -16.53 -2.13
N ALA A 220 -12.11 -16.63 -2.98
CA ALA A 220 -13.28 -17.47 -2.73
C ALA A 220 -12.94 -18.97 -2.63
N ALA A 221 -11.81 -19.40 -3.18
CA ALA A 221 -11.33 -20.77 -3.09
C ALA A 221 -10.50 -21.06 -1.81
N VAL A 222 -10.15 -20.02 -1.04
CA VAL A 222 -9.37 -20.17 0.20
C VAL A 222 -10.27 -20.66 1.31
N THR A 223 -9.96 -21.83 1.85
CA THR A 223 -10.71 -22.41 2.98
C THR A 223 -10.21 -21.80 4.29
N GLN A 224 -11.12 -21.17 5.03
CA GLN A 224 -10.86 -20.70 6.38
C GLN A 224 -10.99 -21.86 7.37
N THR A 225 -9.88 -22.28 7.98
CA THR A 225 -9.83 -23.42 8.90
C THR A 225 -9.77 -23.01 10.38
N VAL A 226 -9.40 -21.75 10.63
CA VAL A 226 -9.20 -21.21 11.97
C VAL A 226 -10.37 -20.32 12.36
N ALA A 227 -11.07 -20.68 13.42
CA ALA A 227 -12.16 -19.88 13.98
C ALA A 227 -11.61 -18.68 14.79
N ALA A 228 -12.45 -17.66 14.99
CA ALA A 228 -12.08 -16.41 15.65
C ALA A 228 -11.49 -16.60 17.07
N ASP A 229 -12.12 -17.47 17.87
CA ASP A 229 -11.67 -17.82 19.23
C ASP A 229 -10.32 -18.53 19.23
N LYS A 230 -10.08 -19.40 18.24
CA LYS A 230 -8.80 -20.08 18.07
C LYS A 230 -7.70 -19.14 17.63
N ALA A 231 -7.99 -18.18 16.75
CA ALA A 231 -7.05 -17.16 16.34
C ALA A 231 -6.61 -16.29 17.53
N ALA A 232 -7.53 -15.86 18.40
CA ALA A 232 -7.19 -15.14 19.62
C ALA A 232 -6.38 -16.02 20.58
N ALA A 233 -6.82 -17.26 20.82
CA ALA A 233 -6.15 -18.16 21.75
C ALA A 233 -4.72 -18.52 21.31
N SER A 234 -4.44 -18.59 20.01
CA SER A 234 -3.09 -18.90 19.47
C SER A 234 -2.04 -17.86 19.85
N LEU A 235 -2.47 -16.63 20.18
CA LEU A 235 -1.58 -15.56 20.55
C LEU A 235 -1.19 -15.60 22.06
N ALA A 236 -1.91 -16.36 22.89
CA ALA A 236 -1.59 -16.44 24.31
C ALA A 236 -0.18 -17.03 24.50
N ASN A 237 0.63 -16.39 25.35
CA ASN A 237 2.03 -16.71 25.62
C ASN A 237 2.97 -16.59 24.39
N SER A 238 2.56 -15.85 23.36
CA SER A 238 3.42 -15.53 22.21
C SER A 238 4.17 -14.22 22.41
N THR A 239 5.12 -13.97 21.53
CA THR A 239 5.82 -12.68 21.46
C THR A 239 5.58 -12.07 20.09
N VAL A 240 5.14 -10.81 20.06
CA VAL A 240 4.86 -10.07 18.84
C VAL A 240 5.83 -8.91 18.70
N THR A 241 6.28 -8.70 17.47
CA THR A 241 7.08 -7.54 17.09
C THR A 241 6.23 -6.60 16.25
N TYR A 242 6.25 -5.31 16.59
CA TYR A 242 5.52 -4.27 15.87
C TYR A 242 6.35 -3.01 15.73
N THR A 243 5.93 -2.11 14.86
CA THR A 243 6.51 -0.78 14.72
C THR A 243 5.60 0.22 15.41
N ASP A 244 6.13 1.02 16.32
CA ASP A 244 5.38 2.06 17.01
C ASP A 244 5.13 3.29 16.12
N SER A 245 4.33 4.24 16.59
CA SER A 245 4.01 5.48 15.86
C SER A 245 5.22 6.37 15.57
N ALA A 246 6.34 6.16 16.25
CA ALA A 246 7.60 6.85 16.03
C ALA A 246 8.52 6.11 15.02
N GLY A 247 8.07 4.96 14.48
CA GLY A 247 8.82 4.14 13.54
C GLY A 247 9.81 3.17 14.21
N ASN A 248 9.82 3.04 15.56
CA ASN A 248 10.74 2.16 16.25
C ASN A 248 10.17 0.74 16.33
N ARG A 249 11.04 -0.24 16.11
CA ARG A 249 10.69 -1.65 16.28
C ARG A 249 10.60 -2.00 17.77
N GLN A 250 9.44 -2.46 18.20
CA GLN A 250 9.13 -2.87 19.57
C GLN A 250 8.79 -4.34 19.63
N THR A 251 9.01 -4.94 20.79
CA THR A 251 8.65 -6.35 21.06
C THR A 251 7.81 -6.40 22.32
N ARG A 252 6.67 -7.10 22.26
CA ARG A 252 5.75 -7.28 23.38
C ARG A 252 5.45 -8.77 23.58
N ALA A 253 5.63 -9.27 24.80
CA ALA A 253 5.10 -10.55 25.21
C ALA A 253 3.61 -10.44 25.47
N ILE A 254 2.82 -11.34 24.88
CA ILE A 254 1.38 -11.47 25.13
C ILE A 254 1.21 -12.53 26.22
N THR A 255 0.60 -12.13 27.32
CA THR A 255 0.37 -12.99 28.48
C THR A 255 -1.07 -13.49 28.50
N GLN A 256 -1.37 -14.47 29.36
CA GLN A 256 -2.74 -14.95 29.56
C GLN A 256 -3.69 -13.89 30.17
N SER A 257 -3.11 -12.86 30.82
CA SER A 257 -3.88 -11.75 31.40
C SER A 257 -4.23 -10.68 30.38
N ASP A 258 -3.63 -10.69 29.17
CA ASP A 258 -3.99 -9.75 28.13
C ASP A 258 -5.39 -10.08 27.57
N ALA A 259 -6.24 -9.06 27.48
CA ALA A 259 -7.52 -9.21 26.80
C ALA A 259 -7.28 -9.39 25.30
N LEU A 260 -7.61 -10.54 24.77
CA LEU A 260 -7.51 -10.88 23.34
C LEU A 260 -8.90 -10.94 22.72
N THR A 261 -9.16 -10.07 21.75
CA THR A 261 -10.48 -10.02 21.09
C THR A 261 -10.32 -10.07 19.59
N SER A 262 -10.82 -11.14 18.96
CA SER A 262 -10.97 -11.21 17.50
C SER A 262 -12.08 -10.27 17.07
N ARG A 263 -11.78 -9.35 16.14
CA ARG A 263 -12.71 -8.31 15.68
C ARG A 263 -13.45 -8.71 14.41
N ALA A 264 -12.69 -8.85 13.34
CA ALA A 264 -13.24 -9.10 12.01
C ALA A 264 -12.23 -9.85 11.14
N LEU A 265 -12.72 -10.43 10.06
CA LEU A 265 -11.87 -10.86 8.96
C LEU A 265 -11.47 -9.66 8.11
N VAL A 266 -10.20 -9.66 7.71
CA VAL A 266 -9.59 -8.64 6.86
C VAL A 266 -8.78 -9.32 5.76
N LEU A 267 -8.46 -8.58 4.70
CA LEU A 267 -7.44 -8.97 3.76
C LEU A 267 -6.12 -8.33 4.17
N PHE A 268 -5.13 -9.16 4.36
CA PHE A 268 -3.79 -8.76 4.76
C PHE A 268 -2.80 -9.12 3.65
N PRO A 269 -2.43 -8.15 2.78
CA PRO A 269 -1.45 -8.38 1.73
C PRO A 269 -0.05 -8.55 2.29
N VAL A 270 0.66 -9.60 1.85
CA VAL A 270 2.03 -9.93 2.26
C VAL A 270 2.89 -10.16 1.03
N ARG A 271 4.08 -9.60 0.97
CA ARG A 271 5.04 -9.95 -0.08
C ARG A 271 5.54 -11.37 0.15
N ARG A 272 5.49 -12.19 -0.92
CA ARG A 272 5.92 -13.59 -0.83
C ARG A 272 7.40 -13.66 -0.45
N GLU A 273 7.71 -14.48 0.55
CA GLU A 273 9.09 -14.75 0.93
C GLU A 273 9.84 -15.39 -0.25
N GLY A 274 11.05 -14.89 -0.54
CA GLY A 274 11.84 -15.34 -1.69
C GLY A 274 11.40 -14.86 -3.07
N ASN A 275 10.22 -14.21 -3.18
CA ASN A 275 9.76 -13.57 -4.41
C ASN A 275 9.10 -12.21 -4.16
N PRO A 276 9.87 -11.11 -4.04
CA PRO A 276 9.34 -9.78 -3.74
C PRO A 276 8.46 -9.19 -4.84
N GLN A 277 8.40 -9.81 -6.01
CA GLN A 277 7.55 -9.42 -7.15
C GLN A 277 6.14 -10.01 -7.06
N THR A 278 5.84 -10.76 -6.01
CA THR A 278 4.52 -11.37 -5.78
C THR A 278 3.95 -10.86 -4.46
N LEU A 279 2.71 -10.38 -4.51
CA LEU A 279 1.91 -10.00 -3.35
C LEU A 279 0.84 -11.07 -3.11
N GLU A 280 0.88 -11.74 -1.98
CA GLU A 280 -0.13 -12.71 -1.55
C GLU A 280 -1.20 -12.02 -0.70
N LEU A 281 -2.45 -12.32 -0.96
CA LEU A 281 -3.58 -11.82 -0.19
C LEU A 281 -4.04 -12.92 0.78
N HIS A 282 -3.85 -12.67 2.06
CA HIS A 282 -4.27 -13.58 3.13
C HIS A 282 -5.59 -13.10 3.72
N ILE A 283 -6.53 -14.03 3.94
CA ILE A 283 -7.69 -13.75 4.79
C ILE A 283 -7.21 -13.95 6.23
N ALA A 284 -7.30 -12.91 7.06
CA ALA A 284 -6.77 -12.93 8.41
C ALA A 284 -7.79 -12.45 9.45
N TRP A 285 -7.72 -13.00 10.64
CA TRP A 285 -8.39 -12.45 11.81
C TRP A 285 -7.61 -11.26 12.35
N GLU A 286 -8.27 -10.13 12.50
CA GLU A 286 -7.74 -8.96 13.22
C GLU A 286 -8.01 -9.16 14.70
N VAL A 287 -6.96 -9.40 15.48
CA VAL A 287 -7.02 -9.63 16.93
C VAL A 287 -6.49 -8.41 17.67
N ALA A 288 -7.36 -7.76 18.45
CA ALA A 288 -6.95 -6.67 19.35
C ALA A 288 -6.30 -7.24 20.61
N VAL A 289 -5.15 -6.69 20.99
CA VAL A 289 -4.37 -7.09 22.17
C VAL A 289 -4.41 -5.98 23.23
N GLY A 290 -4.85 -6.33 24.45
CA GLY A 290 -4.86 -5.42 25.59
C GLY A 290 -6.14 -4.60 25.76
N GLY A 291 -7.25 -5.03 25.17
CA GLY A 291 -8.58 -4.41 25.33
C GLY A 291 -8.82 -3.22 24.39
N PRO A 292 -10.00 -2.56 24.50
CA PRO A 292 -10.46 -1.57 23.52
C PRO A 292 -9.61 -0.29 23.46
N ALA A 293 -8.87 0.02 24.52
CA ALA A 293 -7.97 1.17 24.56
C ALA A 293 -6.57 0.86 24.01
N SER A 294 -6.27 -0.41 23.70
CA SER A 294 -4.95 -0.78 23.17
C SER A 294 -4.95 -0.67 21.65
N PRO A 295 -4.02 0.08 21.09
CA PRO A 295 -3.94 0.23 19.64
C PRO A 295 -3.22 -0.91 18.92
N LEU A 296 -2.81 -1.99 19.61
CA LEU A 296 -2.07 -3.09 18.98
C LEU A 296 -3.01 -4.13 18.41
N PHE A 297 -2.90 -4.34 17.10
CA PHE A 297 -3.57 -5.42 16.39
C PHE A 297 -2.56 -6.45 15.90
N VAL A 298 -2.93 -7.72 16.03
CA VAL A 298 -2.16 -8.85 15.50
C VAL A 298 -3.03 -9.54 14.46
N TYR A 299 -2.46 -9.84 13.31
CA TYR A 299 -3.15 -10.50 12.21
C TYR A 299 -2.77 -11.98 12.18
N VAL A 300 -3.78 -12.83 12.30
CA VAL A 300 -3.64 -14.29 12.30
C VAL A 300 -4.32 -14.83 11.04
N ASP A 301 -3.56 -15.49 10.19
CA ASP A 301 -4.05 -16.09 8.95
C ASP A 301 -5.15 -17.10 9.22
N ALA A 302 -6.30 -16.92 8.59
CA ALA A 302 -7.50 -17.73 8.82
C ALA A 302 -7.42 -19.14 8.21
N ALA A 303 -6.48 -19.38 7.30
CA ALA A 303 -6.24 -20.69 6.70
C ALA A 303 -5.17 -21.51 7.45
N THR A 304 -4.12 -20.86 7.97
CA THR A 304 -2.97 -21.52 8.57
C THR A 304 -2.88 -21.39 10.09
N GLY A 305 -3.50 -20.35 10.66
CA GLY A 305 -3.35 -20.00 12.08
C GLY A 305 -2.02 -19.31 12.42
N GLN A 306 -1.22 -18.97 11.42
CA GLN A 306 0.05 -18.31 11.64
C GLN A 306 -0.15 -16.80 11.84
N GLN A 307 0.68 -16.19 12.68
CA GLN A 307 0.78 -14.75 12.76
C GLN A 307 1.48 -14.23 11.52
N ILE A 308 0.84 -13.31 10.78
CA ILE A 308 1.35 -12.77 9.51
C ILE A 308 1.68 -11.27 9.57
N GLY A 309 1.29 -10.59 10.64
CA GLY A 309 1.63 -9.18 10.81
C GLY A 309 1.05 -8.55 12.07
N THR A 310 1.42 -7.28 12.24
CA THR A 310 0.95 -6.44 13.36
C THR A 310 0.74 -5.02 12.88
N SER A 311 -0.18 -4.29 13.51
CA SER A 311 -0.29 -2.83 13.33
C SER A 311 -0.65 -2.15 14.63
N GLN A 312 -0.19 -0.90 14.80
CA GLN A 312 -0.78 0.00 15.78
C GLN A 312 -1.85 0.83 15.08
N SER A 313 -3.05 0.86 15.63
CA SER A 313 -4.13 1.65 15.05
C SER A 313 -3.80 3.14 15.19
N SER A 314 -3.33 3.75 14.12
CA SER A 314 -3.52 5.17 13.86
C SER A 314 -4.66 5.40 12.85
N SER A 315 -5.11 4.37 12.16
CA SER A 315 -6.20 4.47 11.19
C SER A 315 -7.55 4.38 11.90
N THR A 316 -8.30 5.45 11.82
CA THR A 316 -9.72 5.45 12.15
C THR A 316 -10.38 4.36 11.32
N PRO A 317 -11.08 3.37 11.94
CA PRO A 317 -11.74 2.35 11.14
C PRO A 317 -12.78 3.04 10.26
N TYR A 318 -12.71 2.80 8.95
CA TYR A 318 -13.79 3.13 8.03
C TYR A 318 -15.09 2.58 8.62
N LYS A 319 -16.01 3.46 8.98
CA LYS A 319 -17.36 3.10 9.38
C LYS A 319 -18.23 3.21 8.13
N PRO A 320 -18.65 2.09 7.50
CA PRO A 320 -19.58 2.18 6.39
C PRO A 320 -20.82 2.93 6.87
N GLN A 321 -21.21 3.97 6.16
CA GLN A 321 -22.50 4.61 6.36
C GLN A 321 -23.56 3.60 5.92
N ALA A 322 -24.47 3.28 6.85
CA ALA A 322 -25.62 2.41 6.61
C ALA A 322 -26.63 3.09 5.70
#